data_387a0d923eb6db7b83d057ecab0e69cb
#
_entry.id   387a0d923eb6db7b83d057ecab0e69cb
#
_cell.length_a   1.000
_cell.length_b   1.000
_cell.length_c   1.000
_cell.angle_alpha   90.00
_cell.angle_beta   90.00
_cell.angle_gamma   90.00
#
_symmetry.space_group_name_H-M   'P 1'
#
loop_
_entity.id
_entity.type
_entity.pdbx_description
1 polymer ?
#
loop_
_entity_poly.entity_id
_entity_poly.type
_entity_poly.pdbx_seq_one_letter_code
_entity_poly.pdbx_strand_id
1 'polypeptide(L)'
;KSVVAKTAKNQYIVTPDNGTLSFIKKHVGIVAIREISEVANRRQNTEHSYTFHGRDVYAYTGAKLASGHISFEEVGPELSVDQIVELPVVETIIEDHLVKGAIDILDVRFGSLWTSITREEFYKLEPAFGDRFEVTIYHADMLVYQNQVVYGKSFADVRIGQPILYINSLYRLG
;
A
#
# COMPACT_ATOMS: atom_id res chain seq x y z
N LYS A 1 11.97 -12.95 2.62
CA LYS A 1 11.37 -14.20 3.11
C LYS A 1 9.96 -14.37 2.54
N SER A 2 9.49 -15.62 2.47
CA SER A 2 8.08 -15.95 2.20
C SER A 2 7.39 -16.18 3.53
N VAL A 3 6.27 -15.51 3.79
CA VAL A 3 5.64 -15.52 5.11
C VAL A 3 4.12 -15.69 5.06
N VAL A 4 3.57 -16.15 6.18
CA VAL A 4 2.15 -16.05 6.51
C VAL A 4 2.01 -15.17 7.73
N ALA A 5 1.30 -14.05 7.60
CA ALA A 5 0.95 -13.17 8.71
C ALA A 5 -0.49 -13.41 9.15
N LYS A 6 -0.72 -13.44 10.47
CA LYS A 6 -2.03 -13.47 11.08
C LYS A 6 -2.39 -12.09 11.58
N THR A 7 -3.50 -11.53 11.08
CA THR A 7 -3.96 -10.20 11.47
C THR A 7 -4.73 -10.23 12.79
N ALA A 8 -4.89 -9.04 13.42
CA ALA A 8 -5.74 -8.87 14.60
C ALA A 8 -7.21 -9.23 14.34
N LYS A 9 -7.63 -9.27 13.07
CA LYS A 9 -8.98 -9.71 12.64
C LYS A 9 -9.04 -11.21 12.31
N ASN A 10 -8.03 -12.01 12.74
CA ASN A 10 -7.95 -13.44 12.50
C ASN A 10 -7.96 -13.85 11.01
N GLN A 11 -7.38 -13.03 10.15
CA GLN A 11 -7.20 -13.31 8.72
C GLN A 11 -5.75 -13.70 8.47
N TYR A 12 -5.52 -14.57 7.50
CA TYR A 12 -4.18 -14.94 7.05
C TYR A 12 -3.81 -14.21 5.77
N ILE A 13 -2.59 -13.70 5.71
CA ILE A 13 -2.01 -13.05 4.53
C ILE A 13 -0.74 -13.81 4.17
N VAL A 14 -0.71 -14.37 2.96
CA VAL A 14 0.43 -15.11 2.42
C VAL A 14 1.13 -14.23 1.40
N THR A 15 2.38 -13.85 1.68
CA THR A 15 3.07 -12.82 0.90
C THR A 15 4.59 -12.91 1.05
N PRO A 16 5.40 -12.33 0.13
CA PRO A 16 6.78 -12.03 0.44
C PRO A 16 6.88 -10.96 1.53
N ASP A 17 7.88 -11.06 2.39
CA ASP A 17 8.23 -10.03 3.37
C ASP A 17 9.18 -9.02 2.71
N ASN A 18 8.61 -8.07 2.01
CA ASN A 18 9.31 -7.03 1.22
C ASN A 18 8.68 -5.64 1.38
N GLY A 19 7.98 -5.41 2.48
CA GLY A 19 7.24 -4.18 2.75
C GLY A 19 5.74 -4.24 2.44
N THR A 20 5.26 -5.31 1.78
CA THR A 20 3.82 -5.52 1.47
C THR A 20 2.94 -5.49 2.73
N LEU A 21 3.48 -5.89 3.88
CA LEU A 21 2.77 -5.94 5.14
C LEU A 21 2.72 -4.61 5.91
N SER A 22 3.43 -3.57 5.48
CA SER A 22 3.57 -2.30 6.21
C SER A 22 2.23 -1.65 6.55
N PHE A 23 1.36 -1.48 5.56
CA PHE A 23 0.03 -0.88 5.78
C PHE A 23 -0.90 -1.80 6.57
N ILE A 24 -0.77 -3.12 6.40
CA ILE A 24 -1.55 -4.10 7.17
C ILE A 24 -1.15 -4.04 8.64
N LYS A 25 0.16 -4.03 8.94
CA LYS A 25 0.67 -3.90 10.31
C LYS A 25 0.18 -2.60 10.95
N LYS A 26 0.22 -1.49 10.22
CA LYS A 26 -0.19 -0.16 10.70
C LYS A 26 -1.69 -0.04 10.95
N HIS A 27 -2.54 -0.48 10.00
CA HIS A 27 -3.97 -0.17 10.01
C HIS A 27 -4.86 -1.30 10.51
N VAL A 28 -4.40 -2.55 10.44
CA VAL A 28 -5.16 -3.73 10.88
C VAL A 28 -4.54 -4.38 12.09
N GLY A 29 -3.22 -4.34 12.20
CA GLY A 29 -2.41 -5.05 13.18
C GLY A 29 -2.09 -6.47 12.75
N ILE A 30 -0.85 -6.90 13.02
CA ILE A 30 -0.35 -8.26 12.82
C ILE A 30 -0.02 -8.81 14.20
N VAL A 31 -0.63 -9.95 14.56
CA VAL A 31 -0.50 -10.56 15.88
C VAL A 31 0.49 -11.73 15.90
N ALA A 32 0.73 -12.35 14.75
CA ALA A 32 1.72 -13.43 14.60
C ALA A 32 2.18 -13.52 13.15
N ILE A 33 3.40 -14.02 12.93
CA ILE A 33 3.97 -14.24 11.60
C ILE A 33 4.82 -15.51 11.60
N ARG A 34 4.78 -16.26 10.51
CA ARG A 34 5.60 -17.44 10.30
C ARG A 34 6.27 -17.43 8.94
N GLU A 35 7.52 -17.84 8.90
CA GLU A 35 8.22 -18.09 7.65
C GLU A 35 7.69 -19.38 7.02
N ILE A 36 7.40 -19.35 5.73
CA ILE A 36 6.92 -20.56 5.04
C ILE A 36 8.07 -21.54 4.87
N SER A 37 7.93 -22.74 5.44
CA SER A 37 8.81 -23.86 5.15
C SER A 37 8.53 -24.37 3.74
N GLU A 38 9.35 -23.95 2.77
CA GLU A 38 9.15 -24.34 1.37
C GLU A 38 9.31 -25.86 1.15
N VAL A 39 10.09 -26.54 1.98
CA VAL A 39 10.21 -28.01 1.93
C VAL A 39 8.85 -28.69 2.15
N ALA A 40 8.04 -28.15 3.08
CA ALA A 40 6.72 -28.71 3.41
C ALA A 40 5.59 -28.09 2.60
N ASN A 41 5.73 -26.84 2.19
CA ASN A 41 4.64 -26.01 1.67
C ASN A 41 4.89 -25.49 0.24
N ARG A 42 5.79 -26.09 -0.51
CA ARG A 42 5.93 -25.88 -1.96
C ARG A 42 5.13 -26.95 -2.71
N ARG A 43 4.49 -26.56 -3.82
CA ARG A 43 3.84 -27.48 -4.74
C ARG A 43 4.87 -28.49 -5.27
N GLN A 44 4.51 -29.75 -5.28
CA GLN A 44 5.39 -30.85 -5.78
C GLN A 44 5.79 -30.61 -7.24
N ASN A 45 7.00 -31.08 -7.60
CA ASN A 45 7.58 -30.96 -8.94
C ASN A 45 7.78 -29.53 -9.45
N THR A 46 7.99 -28.57 -8.54
CA THR A 46 8.29 -27.16 -8.89
C THR A 46 9.64 -26.68 -8.33
N GLU A 47 10.45 -27.57 -7.80
CA GLU A 47 11.71 -27.29 -7.12
C GLU A 47 12.76 -26.65 -8.05
N HIS A 48 12.61 -26.86 -9.34
CA HIS A 48 13.48 -26.30 -10.39
C HIS A 48 13.05 -24.89 -10.88
N SER A 49 11.94 -24.34 -10.36
CA SER A 49 11.39 -23.04 -10.76
C SER A 49 11.29 -22.09 -9.59
N TYR A 50 12.18 -21.11 -9.51
CA TYR A 50 12.23 -20.11 -8.43
C TYR A 50 11.60 -18.78 -8.78
N THR A 51 10.96 -18.63 -9.96
CA THR A 51 10.38 -17.37 -10.43
C THR A 51 8.88 -17.28 -10.20
N PHE A 52 8.22 -18.35 -9.80
CA PHE A 52 6.77 -18.43 -9.64
C PHE A 52 6.32 -18.73 -8.22
N HIS A 53 6.96 -18.12 -7.21
CA HIS A 53 6.60 -18.31 -5.80
C HIS A 53 5.12 -18.02 -5.52
N GLY A 54 4.51 -17.06 -6.20
CA GLY A 54 3.08 -16.77 -6.08
C GLY A 54 2.20 -17.99 -6.32
N ARG A 55 2.51 -18.75 -7.37
CA ARG A 55 1.79 -19.98 -7.72
C ARG A 55 2.21 -21.18 -6.85
N ASP A 56 3.52 -21.37 -6.70
CA ASP A 56 4.07 -22.65 -6.22
C ASP A 56 4.21 -22.69 -4.69
N VAL A 57 4.31 -21.53 -4.05
CA VAL A 57 4.44 -21.39 -2.59
C VAL A 57 3.24 -20.70 -1.98
N TYR A 58 2.91 -19.46 -2.43
CA TYR A 58 1.90 -18.65 -1.72
C TYR A 58 0.48 -19.16 -1.93
N ALA A 59 0.06 -19.39 -3.17
CA ALA A 59 -1.27 -19.92 -3.45
C ALA A 59 -1.44 -21.34 -2.87
N TYR A 60 -0.40 -22.15 -2.96
CA TYR A 60 -0.42 -23.52 -2.43
C TYR A 60 -0.51 -23.54 -0.89
N THR A 61 0.32 -22.74 -0.20
CA THR A 61 0.25 -22.60 1.27
C THR A 61 -1.12 -22.03 1.71
N GLY A 62 -1.60 -21.00 1.01
CA GLY A 62 -2.90 -20.40 1.28
C GLY A 62 -4.06 -21.38 1.12
N ALA A 63 -4.02 -22.22 0.07
CA ALA A 63 -5.03 -23.28 -0.14
C ALA A 63 -5.01 -24.33 0.98
N LYS A 64 -3.81 -24.77 1.42
CA LYS A 64 -3.66 -25.72 2.53
C LYS A 64 -4.22 -25.16 3.84
N LEU A 65 -3.96 -23.89 4.15
CA LEU A 65 -4.51 -23.19 5.32
C LEU A 65 -6.03 -23.07 5.22
N ALA A 66 -6.55 -22.62 4.07
CA ALA A 66 -7.98 -22.41 3.87
C ALA A 66 -8.80 -23.70 3.93
N SER A 67 -8.22 -24.81 3.49
CA SER A 67 -8.84 -26.15 3.55
C SER A 67 -8.67 -26.84 4.89
N GLY A 68 -7.93 -26.26 5.84
CA GLY A 68 -7.59 -26.92 7.10
C GLY A 68 -6.61 -28.09 6.98
N HIS A 69 -5.94 -28.21 5.83
CA HIS A 69 -4.95 -29.27 5.60
C HIS A 69 -3.66 -29.06 6.43
N ILE A 70 -3.37 -27.82 6.77
CA ILE A 70 -2.35 -27.43 7.75
C ILE A 70 -2.92 -26.36 8.69
N SER A 71 -2.44 -26.35 9.92
CA SER A 71 -2.65 -25.25 10.85
C SER A 71 -1.68 -24.09 10.58
N PHE A 72 -1.89 -22.95 11.23
CA PHE A 72 -0.95 -21.82 11.16
C PHE A 72 0.43 -22.20 11.70
N GLU A 73 0.48 -23.02 12.75
CA GLU A 73 1.69 -23.49 13.41
C GLU A 73 2.54 -24.39 12.49
N GLU A 74 1.89 -25.11 11.57
CA GLU A 74 2.55 -26.01 10.61
C GLU A 74 3.08 -25.32 9.35
N VAL A 75 2.83 -24.01 9.20
CA VAL A 75 3.39 -23.21 8.08
C VAL A 75 4.93 -23.26 8.10
N GLY A 76 5.51 -23.15 9.29
CA GLY A 76 6.96 -23.14 9.49
C GLY A 76 7.37 -22.38 10.74
N PRO A 77 8.64 -21.96 10.88
CA PRO A 77 9.13 -21.33 12.09
C PRO A 77 8.47 -19.97 12.32
N GLU A 78 8.22 -19.67 13.59
CA GLU A 78 7.72 -18.39 14.03
C GLU A 78 8.78 -17.31 13.88
N LEU A 79 8.34 -16.12 13.48
CA LEU A 79 9.15 -14.91 13.42
C LEU A 79 8.59 -13.86 14.39
N SER A 80 9.47 -12.97 14.87
CA SER A 80 8.99 -11.79 15.60
C SER A 80 8.27 -10.83 14.63
N VAL A 81 7.13 -10.29 15.06
CA VAL A 81 6.39 -9.27 14.31
C VAL A 81 7.23 -8.00 14.06
N ASP A 82 8.21 -7.75 14.94
CA ASP A 82 9.13 -6.61 14.81
C ASP A 82 10.19 -6.78 13.73
N GLN A 83 10.35 -8.01 13.20
CA GLN A 83 11.29 -8.33 12.13
C GLN A 83 10.68 -8.19 10.72
N ILE A 84 9.39 -7.82 10.63
CA ILE A 84 8.73 -7.55 9.34
C ILE A 84 9.43 -6.38 8.65
N VAL A 85 9.72 -6.55 7.37
CA VAL A 85 10.24 -5.45 6.54
C VAL A 85 9.17 -4.39 6.41
N GLU A 86 9.47 -3.19 6.91
CA GLU A 86 8.56 -2.04 6.84
C GLU A 86 9.06 -1.01 5.83
N LEU A 87 8.15 -0.53 5.00
CA LEU A 87 8.39 0.65 4.18
C LEU A 87 8.21 1.91 5.03
N PRO A 88 8.99 2.96 4.81
CA PRO A 88 8.76 4.23 5.47
C PRO A 88 7.38 4.76 5.07
N VAL A 89 6.50 4.90 6.05
CA VAL A 89 5.16 5.49 5.86
C VAL A 89 5.24 6.93 6.34
N VAL A 90 5.03 7.86 5.43
CA VAL A 90 4.99 9.29 5.75
C VAL A 90 3.60 9.62 6.30
N GLU A 91 3.58 10.17 7.52
CA GLU A 91 2.34 10.66 8.13
C GLU A 91 1.91 11.96 7.45
N THR A 92 0.60 12.12 7.26
CA THR A 92 0.05 13.40 6.79
C THR A 92 0.18 14.45 7.90
N ILE A 93 0.73 15.60 7.57
CA ILE A 93 0.82 16.76 8.48
C ILE A 93 -0.24 17.77 8.03
N ILE A 94 -1.03 18.26 8.98
CA ILE A 94 -2.08 19.25 8.74
C ILE A 94 -1.77 20.45 9.63
N GLU A 95 -1.59 21.58 9.00
CA GLU A 95 -1.38 22.88 9.62
C GLU A 95 -2.44 23.87 9.06
N ASP A 96 -2.55 25.06 9.63
CA ASP A 96 -3.44 26.09 9.09
C ASP A 96 -3.10 26.35 7.61
N HIS A 97 -4.08 26.13 6.74
CA HIS A 97 -3.98 26.31 5.29
C HIS A 97 -2.96 25.40 4.55
N LEU A 98 -2.45 24.34 5.18
CA LEU A 98 -1.46 23.45 4.59
C LEU A 98 -1.73 21.98 4.95
N VAL A 99 -1.70 21.14 3.93
CA VAL A 99 -1.66 19.68 4.10
C VAL A 99 -0.43 19.14 3.39
N LYS A 100 0.41 18.39 4.11
CA LYS A 100 1.58 17.69 3.58
C LYS A 100 1.37 16.19 3.65
N GLY A 101 1.74 15.49 2.61
CA GLY A 101 1.74 14.03 2.56
C GLY A 101 2.83 13.52 1.62
N ALA A 102 2.77 12.24 1.30
CA ALA A 102 3.64 11.61 0.32
C ALA A 102 2.88 11.24 -0.94
N ILE A 103 3.62 11.06 -2.03
CA ILE A 103 3.12 10.40 -3.23
C ILE A 103 3.36 8.91 -3.04
N ASP A 104 2.28 8.13 -2.91
CA ASP A 104 2.33 6.68 -2.69
C ASP A 104 2.39 5.91 -4.01
N ILE A 105 1.70 6.39 -5.05
CA ILE A 105 1.58 5.71 -6.34
C ILE A 105 1.77 6.70 -7.49
N LEU A 106 2.61 6.31 -8.44
CA LEU A 106 2.71 6.92 -9.75
C LEU A 106 1.87 6.10 -10.73
N ASP A 107 0.63 6.52 -10.99
CA ASP A 107 -0.23 5.84 -11.96
C ASP A 107 0.08 6.36 -13.38
N VAL A 108 1.14 5.80 -13.95
CA VAL A 108 1.65 6.21 -15.27
C VAL A 108 0.66 5.97 -16.41
N ARG A 109 -0.34 5.11 -16.22
CA ARG A 109 -1.34 4.80 -17.26
C ARG A 109 -2.34 5.95 -17.45
N PHE A 110 -2.61 6.69 -16.38
CA PHE A 110 -3.53 7.82 -16.38
C PHE A 110 -2.82 9.15 -16.15
N GLY A 111 -1.50 9.14 -15.93
CA GLY A 111 -0.74 10.35 -15.59
C GLY A 111 -1.09 10.94 -14.24
N SER A 112 -1.55 10.10 -13.29
CA SER A 112 -1.99 10.52 -11.98
C SER A 112 -0.94 10.23 -10.92
N LEU A 113 -0.88 11.12 -9.93
CA LEU A 113 -0.14 10.92 -8.69
C LEU A 113 -1.16 10.64 -7.59
N TRP A 114 -1.01 9.53 -6.86
CA TRP A 114 -1.88 9.23 -5.73
C TRP A 114 -1.13 9.49 -4.45
N THR A 115 -1.73 10.30 -3.58
CA THR A 115 -1.07 10.74 -2.36
C THR A 115 -1.52 9.93 -1.14
N SER A 116 -0.77 10.04 -0.04
CA SER A 116 -1.16 9.53 1.27
C SER A 116 -2.30 10.36 1.90
N ILE A 117 -2.56 11.56 1.40
CA ILE A 117 -3.55 12.50 1.95
C ILE A 117 -4.96 11.96 1.73
N THR A 118 -5.68 11.67 2.80
CA THR A 118 -7.06 11.23 2.73
C THR A 118 -8.00 12.39 2.39
N ARG A 119 -9.21 12.05 1.89
CA ARG A 119 -10.26 13.06 1.65
C ARG A 119 -10.57 13.87 2.91
N GLU A 120 -10.68 13.19 4.04
CA GLU A 120 -10.99 13.79 5.34
C GLU A 120 -9.92 14.78 5.78
N GLU A 121 -8.65 14.47 5.51
CA GLU A 121 -7.52 15.37 5.81
C GLU A 121 -7.52 16.58 4.89
N PHE A 122 -7.71 16.38 3.58
CA PHE A 122 -7.80 17.48 2.62
C PHE A 122 -8.99 18.40 2.90
N TYR A 123 -10.12 17.85 3.33
CA TYR A 123 -11.34 18.62 3.62
C TYR A 123 -11.22 19.52 4.86
N LYS A 124 -10.16 19.37 5.65
CA LYS A 124 -9.86 20.35 6.73
C LYS A 124 -9.46 21.73 6.19
N LEU A 125 -9.07 21.79 4.92
CA LEU A 125 -8.86 23.07 4.21
C LEU A 125 -10.16 23.67 3.68
N GLU A 126 -11.33 23.05 3.92
CA GLU A 126 -12.66 23.47 3.45
C GLU A 126 -12.72 23.75 1.93
N PRO A 127 -12.20 22.85 1.06
CA PRO A 127 -12.09 23.10 -0.37
C PRO A 127 -13.45 23.12 -1.06
N ALA A 128 -13.65 24.08 -1.96
CA ALA A 128 -14.77 24.11 -2.90
C ALA A 128 -14.28 23.77 -4.32
N PHE A 129 -15.14 23.15 -5.13
CA PHE A 129 -14.80 22.91 -6.53
C PHE A 129 -14.56 24.22 -7.27
N GLY A 130 -13.43 24.30 -7.95
CA GLY A 130 -12.96 25.51 -8.62
C GLY A 130 -11.89 26.27 -7.84
N ASP A 131 -11.70 25.98 -6.57
CA ASP A 131 -10.62 26.59 -5.78
C ASP A 131 -9.26 26.19 -6.35
N ARG A 132 -8.28 27.08 -6.16
CA ARG A 132 -6.90 26.84 -6.57
C ARG A 132 -6.01 26.68 -5.37
N PHE A 133 -5.19 25.64 -5.42
CA PHE A 133 -4.20 25.33 -4.40
C PHE A 133 -2.80 25.44 -4.99
N GLU A 134 -1.89 26.02 -4.24
CA GLU A 134 -0.48 25.90 -4.57
C GLU A 134 -0.01 24.50 -4.23
N VAL A 135 0.40 23.76 -5.26
CA VAL A 135 0.94 22.39 -5.13
C VAL A 135 2.44 22.43 -5.29
N THR A 136 3.15 21.97 -4.29
CA THR A 136 4.61 21.78 -4.34
C THR A 136 4.94 20.31 -4.15
N ILE A 137 5.82 19.77 -4.99
CA ILE A 137 6.30 18.39 -4.89
C ILE A 137 7.81 18.43 -4.74
N TYR A 138 8.31 17.68 -3.78
CA TYR A 138 9.74 17.51 -3.51
C TYR A 138 10.15 16.07 -3.76
N HIS A 139 11.34 15.88 -4.30
CA HIS A 139 12.05 14.61 -4.29
C HIS A 139 13.25 14.77 -3.34
N ALA A 140 13.20 14.11 -2.22
CA ALA A 140 14.05 14.45 -1.06
C ALA A 140 13.90 15.95 -0.74
N ASP A 141 14.97 16.72 -0.71
CA ASP A 141 14.93 18.16 -0.42
C ASP A 141 14.87 19.05 -1.68
N MET A 142 14.78 18.44 -2.86
CA MET A 142 14.77 19.17 -4.14
C MET A 142 13.33 19.41 -4.59
N LEU A 143 12.96 20.68 -4.80
CA LEU A 143 11.70 21.07 -5.42
C LEU A 143 11.67 20.60 -6.87
N VAL A 144 10.71 19.72 -7.22
CA VAL A 144 10.57 19.17 -8.58
C VAL A 144 9.31 19.67 -9.30
N TYR A 145 8.34 20.19 -8.56
CA TYR A 145 7.13 20.77 -9.13
C TYR A 145 6.55 21.85 -8.23
N GLN A 146 6.08 22.95 -8.83
CA GLN A 146 5.32 23.98 -8.15
C GLN A 146 4.33 24.60 -9.15
N ASN A 147 3.05 24.62 -8.81
CA ASN A 147 2.03 25.23 -9.66
C ASN A 147 0.75 25.53 -8.87
N GLN A 148 -0.08 26.44 -9.41
CA GLN A 148 -1.45 26.64 -8.98
C GLN A 148 -2.36 25.66 -9.68
N VAL A 149 -2.94 24.71 -8.95
CA VAL A 149 -3.76 23.62 -9.48
C VAL A 149 -5.21 23.76 -8.99
N VAL A 150 -6.16 23.62 -9.91
CA VAL A 150 -7.58 23.72 -9.58
C VAL A 150 -8.06 22.41 -8.93
N TYR A 151 -8.92 22.53 -7.93
CA TYR A 151 -9.64 21.38 -7.37
C TYR A 151 -10.94 21.16 -8.13
N GLY A 152 -11.15 19.96 -8.64
CA GLY A 152 -12.31 19.59 -9.45
C GLY A 152 -12.85 18.20 -9.15
N LYS A 153 -13.92 17.80 -9.83
CA LYS A 153 -14.57 16.50 -9.66
C LYS A 153 -13.86 15.38 -10.40
N SER A 154 -13.30 15.70 -11.56
CA SER A 154 -12.66 14.73 -12.46
C SER A 154 -11.77 15.41 -13.48
N PHE A 155 -11.03 14.62 -14.25
CA PHE A 155 -10.21 15.09 -15.38
C PHE A 155 -10.99 15.93 -16.41
N ALA A 156 -12.31 15.76 -16.50
CA ALA A 156 -13.14 16.49 -17.46
C ALA A 156 -13.28 17.98 -17.13
N ASP A 157 -12.94 18.39 -15.91
CA ASP A 157 -13.06 19.78 -15.47
C ASP A 157 -11.90 20.67 -15.95
N VAL A 158 -10.90 20.08 -16.59
CA VAL A 158 -9.74 20.81 -17.15
C VAL A 158 -9.46 20.41 -18.58
N ARG A 159 -8.70 21.25 -19.31
CA ARG A 159 -8.25 20.92 -20.66
C ARG A 159 -7.15 19.87 -20.64
N ILE A 160 -7.00 19.12 -21.73
CA ILE A 160 -5.91 18.15 -21.90
C ILE A 160 -4.56 18.83 -21.62
N GLY A 161 -3.75 18.18 -20.80
CA GLY A 161 -2.43 18.66 -20.38
C GLY A 161 -2.45 19.65 -19.19
N GLN A 162 -3.62 19.99 -18.66
CA GLN A 162 -3.73 20.82 -17.44
C GLN A 162 -3.79 19.91 -16.20
N PRO A 163 -3.05 20.25 -15.15
CA PRO A 163 -3.14 19.52 -13.88
C PRO A 163 -4.45 19.84 -13.16
N ILE A 164 -4.92 18.88 -12.39
CA ILE A 164 -6.11 18.99 -11.54
C ILE A 164 -5.89 18.25 -10.24
N LEU A 165 -6.39 18.81 -9.14
CA LEU A 165 -6.57 18.09 -7.88
C LEU A 165 -7.96 17.45 -7.85
N TYR A 166 -8.08 16.22 -7.43
CA TYR A 166 -9.37 15.54 -7.29
C TYR A 166 -9.30 14.45 -6.21
N ILE A 167 -10.44 13.97 -5.75
CA ILE A 167 -10.50 12.81 -4.87
C ILE A 167 -10.65 11.56 -5.70
N ASN A 168 -9.69 10.66 -5.62
CA ASN A 168 -9.66 9.40 -6.36
C ASN A 168 -10.60 8.34 -5.77
N SER A 169 -10.70 7.17 -6.44
CA SER A 169 -11.57 6.06 -6.03
C SER A 169 -11.21 5.40 -4.69
N LEU A 170 -10.03 5.68 -4.14
CA LEU A 170 -9.60 5.26 -2.81
C LEU A 170 -9.83 6.33 -1.75
N TYR A 171 -10.61 7.38 -2.07
CA TYR A 171 -10.88 8.52 -1.19
C TYR A 171 -9.61 9.24 -0.73
N ARG A 172 -8.64 9.39 -1.64
CA ARG A 172 -7.39 10.12 -1.43
C ARG A 172 -7.25 11.23 -2.45
N LEU A 173 -6.48 12.27 -2.08
CA LEU A 173 -6.12 13.35 -2.99
C LEU A 173 -5.17 12.82 -4.09
N GLY A 174 -5.47 13.14 -5.33
CA GLY A 174 -4.68 12.80 -6.51
C GLY A 174 -4.58 13.96 -7.48
#